data_c249295b1ae4e8328719356a3fac58a6
#
_entry.id   c249295b1ae4e8328719356a3fac58a6
#
_cell.length_a   1.000
_cell.length_b   1.000
_cell.length_c   1.000
_cell.angle_alpha   90.00
_cell.angle_beta   90.00
_cell.angle_gamma   90.00
#
_symmetry.space_group_name_H-M   'P 1'
#
loop_
_entity.id
_entity.type
_entity.pdbx_description
1 polymer ?
#
loop_
_entity_poly.entity_id
_entity_poly.type
_entity_poly.pdbx_seq_one_letter_code
_entity_poly.pdbx_strand_id
1 'polypeptide(L)'
;PFLKFATKLMIANYNVPENLAGIIPGLIPFGTILLTPLFGSLYDRIGKGATLMLIGSAMLAAVHFIFAIHIMPVWWFAVIVMITLGVAFSLVPSAMWPSVAKIIPLKTLGSAYSIIFYIQNIGLSLVPVLIGKVNGFDPSYTTSMSIFCAFGVAAIILSILLIIIDKKKHYGLQEANIKK
;
A
#
# COMPACT_ATOMS: atom_id res chain seq x y z
N PRO A 1 5.27 6.74 -4.98
CA PRO A 1 6.73 6.64 -5.22
C PRO A 1 7.09 5.47 -6.12
N PHE A 2 6.72 4.22 -5.77
CA PHE A 2 7.05 3.01 -6.52
C PHE A 2 6.73 3.09 -8.02
N LEU A 3 5.53 3.50 -8.41
CA LEU A 3 5.08 3.57 -9.82
C LEU A 3 6.00 4.40 -10.73
N LYS A 4 6.72 5.38 -10.19
CA LYS A 4 7.67 6.21 -10.98
C LYS A 4 8.86 5.39 -11.51
N PHE A 5 9.17 4.28 -10.86
CA PHE A 5 10.32 3.42 -11.20
C PHE A 5 9.90 2.04 -11.71
N ALA A 6 8.64 1.69 -11.56
CA ALA A 6 8.10 0.36 -11.83
C ALA A 6 8.32 -0.07 -13.29
N THR A 7 8.14 0.81 -14.26
CA THR A 7 8.38 0.50 -15.68
C THR A 7 9.83 0.07 -15.93
N LYS A 8 10.79 0.81 -15.38
CA LYS A 8 12.22 0.48 -15.52
C LYS A 8 12.57 -0.83 -14.80
N LEU A 9 11.99 -1.06 -13.62
CA LEU A 9 12.13 -2.31 -12.88
C LEU A 9 11.62 -3.50 -13.70
N MET A 10 10.46 -3.36 -14.38
CA MET A 10 9.88 -4.40 -15.22
C MET A 10 10.79 -4.78 -16.38
N ILE A 11 11.38 -3.80 -17.05
CA ILE A 11 12.32 -4.03 -18.15
C ILE A 11 13.62 -4.67 -17.63
N ALA A 12 14.22 -4.07 -16.60
CA ALA A 12 15.54 -4.47 -16.12
C ALA A 12 15.56 -5.87 -15.48
N ASN A 13 14.54 -6.21 -14.69
CA ASN A 13 14.58 -7.39 -13.83
C ASN A 13 13.64 -8.52 -14.28
N TYR A 14 12.65 -8.23 -15.13
CA TYR A 14 11.63 -9.21 -15.53
C TYR A 14 11.54 -9.42 -17.03
N ASN A 15 12.45 -8.83 -17.80
CA ASN A 15 12.50 -8.94 -19.26
C ASN A 15 11.16 -8.61 -19.93
N VAL A 16 10.42 -7.66 -19.39
CA VAL A 16 9.15 -7.22 -19.97
C VAL A 16 9.44 -6.43 -21.24
N PRO A 17 8.80 -6.74 -22.37
CA PRO A 17 8.92 -5.97 -23.59
C PRO A 17 8.57 -4.49 -23.35
N GLU A 18 9.30 -3.56 -23.94
CA GLU A 18 9.14 -2.12 -23.70
C GLU A 18 7.72 -1.61 -23.96
N ASN A 19 7.03 -2.16 -24.95
CA ASN A 19 5.65 -1.82 -25.27
C ASN A 19 4.63 -2.25 -24.18
N LEU A 20 4.97 -3.24 -23.34
CA LEU A 20 4.13 -3.73 -22.25
C LEU A 20 4.59 -3.21 -20.87
N ALA A 21 5.82 -2.76 -20.76
CA ALA A 21 6.43 -2.38 -19.49
C ALA A 21 5.74 -1.21 -18.78
N GLY A 22 5.08 -0.32 -19.52
CA GLY A 22 4.25 0.74 -18.96
C GLY A 22 2.83 0.30 -18.60
N ILE A 23 2.29 -0.69 -19.30
CA ILE A 23 0.93 -1.19 -19.08
C ILE A 23 0.84 -1.94 -17.74
N ILE A 24 1.83 -2.78 -17.43
CA ILE A 24 1.82 -3.61 -16.22
C ILE A 24 1.74 -2.76 -14.94
N PRO A 25 2.59 -1.74 -14.70
CA PRO A 25 2.43 -0.83 -13.57
C PRO A 25 1.12 -0.04 -13.61
N GLY A 26 0.61 0.27 -14.81
CA GLY A 26 -0.67 0.93 -15.02
C GLY A 26 -1.88 0.13 -14.48
N LEU A 27 -1.77 -1.19 -14.34
CA LEU A 27 -2.82 -2.02 -13.76
C LEU A 27 -3.13 -1.63 -12.29
N ILE A 28 -2.15 -1.09 -11.55
CA ILE A 28 -2.35 -0.68 -10.15
C ILE A 28 -3.39 0.45 -10.03
N PRO A 29 -3.25 1.62 -10.69
CA PRO A 29 -4.27 2.68 -10.61
C PRO A 29 -5.64 2.23 -11.13
N PHE A 30 -5.69 1.47 -12.23
CA PHE A 30 -6.95 0.94 -12.74
C PHE A 30 -7.60 -0.04 -11.77
N GLY A 31 -6.82 -0.96 -11.20
CA GLY A 31 -7.29 -1.87 -10.16
C GLY A 31 -7.80 -1.11 -8.93
N THR A 32 -7.13 -0.03 -8.54
CA THR A 32 -7.53 0.81 -7.41
C THR A 32 -8.91 1.44 -7.62
N ILE A 33 -9.22 1.94 -8.81
CA ILE A 33 -10.53 2.52 -9.14
C ILE A 33 -11.65 1.51 -8.93
N LEU A 34 -11.44 0.25 -9.31
CA LEU A 34 -12.45 -0.80 -9.20
C LEU A 34 -12.51 -1.43 -7.80
N LEU A 35 -11.34 -1.69 -7.19
CA LEU A 35 -11.24 -2.44 -5.95
C LEU A 35 -11.51 -1.59 -4.70
N THR A 36 -11.21 -0.29 -4.73
CA THR A 36 -11.42 0.57 -3.55
C THR A 36 -12.89 0.65 -3.12
N PRO A 37 -13.88 0.83 -4.01
CA PRO A 37 -15.29 0.76 -3.64
C PRO A 37 -15.71 -0.61 -3.11
N LEU A 38 -15.19 -1.70 -3.70
CA LEU A 38 -15.47 -3.06 -3.25
C LEU A 38 -14.95 -3.31 -1.83
N PHE A 39 -13.71 -2.92 -1.56
CA PHE A 39 -13.12 -3.05 -0.22
C PHE A 39 -13.72 -2.09 0.79
N GLY A 40 -14.14 -0.90 0.38
CA GLY A 40 -14.93 0.01 1.20
C GLY A 40 -16.26 -0.63 1.63
N SER A 41 -17.02 -1.19 0.68
CA SER A 41 -18.26 -1.92 0.96
C SER A 41 -18.02 -3.16 1.84
N LEU A 42 -16.92 -3.88 1.62
CA LEU A 42 -16.54 -5.02 2.46
C LEU A 42 -16.28 -4.55 3.90
N TYR A 43 -15.48 -3.47 4.06
CA TYR A 43 -15.21 -2.87 5.37
C TYR A 43 -16.50 -2.45 6.08
N ASP A 44 -17.43 -1.81 5.38
CA ASP A 44 -18.69 -1.36 5.96
C ASP A 44 -19.55 -2.52 6.49
N ARG A 45 -19.50 -3.67 5.80
CA ARG A 45 -20.29 -4.86 6.17
C ARG A 45 -19.66 -5.71 7.26
N ILE A 46 -18.34 -5.94 7.19
CA ILE A 46 -17.65 -6.86 8.11
C ILE A 46 -16.90 -6.13 9.23
N GLY A 47 -16.65 -4.83 9.07
CA GLY A 47 -15.74 -4.09 9.94
C GLY A 47 -14.29 -4.55 9.76
N LYS A 48 -13.62 -4.81 10.89
CA LYS A 48 -12.24 -5.31 10.95
C LYS A 48 -11.22 -4.39 10.27
N GLY A 49 -11.42 -3.07 10.33
CA GLY A 49 -10.60 -2.08 9.64
C GLY A 49 -9.11 -2.21 9.93
N ALA A 50 -8.73 -2.31 11.20
CA ALA A 50 -7.34 -2.49 11.57
C ALA A 50 -6.76 -3.83 11.07
N THR A 51 -7.58 -4.90 11.02
CA THR A 51 -7.17 -6.20 10.47
C THR A 51 -7.00 -6.12 8.95
N LEU A 52 -7.88 -5.42 8.23
CA LEU A 52 -7.74 -5.22 6.79
C LEU A 52 -6.48 -4.40 6.46
N MET A 53 -6.16 -3.37 7.26
CA MET A 53 -4.90 -2.64 7.13
C MET A 53 -3.69 -3.56 7.37
N LEU A 54 -3.75 -4.45 8.35
CA LEU A 54 -2.69 -5.43 8.62
C LEU A 54 -2.48 -6.37 7.43
N ILE A 55 -3.55 -6.93 6.87
CA ILE A 55 -3.48 -7.82 5.70
C ILE A 55 -2.88 -7.08 4.50
N GLY A 56 -3.38 -5.89 4.19
CA GLY A 56 -2.86 -5.08 3.09
C GLY A 56 -1.38 -4.71 3.27
N SER A 57 -0.96 -4.35 4.50
CA SER A 57 0.44 -4.06 4.82
C SER A 57 1.34 -5.30 4.66
N ALA A 58 0.86 -6.47 5.07
CA ALA A 58 1.59 -7.73 4.90
C ALA A 58 1.75 -8.07 3.41
N MET A 59 0.70 -7.90 2.61
CA MET A 59 0.78 -8.05 1.15
C MET A 59 1.77 -7.07 0.52
N LEU A 60 1.76 -5.79 0.93
CA LEU A 60 2.73 -4.78 0.47
C LEU A 60 4.17 -5.18 0.79
N ALA A 61 4.44 -5.61 2.03
CA ALA A 61 5.75 -6.08 2.43
C ALA A 61 6.20 -7.29 1.61
N ALA A 62 5.33 -8.30 1.45
CA ALA A 62 5.62 -9.51 0.69
C ALA A 62 5.93 -9.22 -0.78
N VAL A 63 5.14 -8.37 -1.44
CA VAL A 63 5.36 -7.98 -2.83
C VAL A 63 6.72 -7.30 -3.00
N HIS A 64 7.05 -6.33 -2.15
CA HIS A 64 8.34 -5.65 -2.27
C HIS A 64 9.51 -6.55 -1.90
N PHE A 65 9.33 -7.48 -0.99
CA PHE A 65 10.32 -8.50 -0.69
C PHE A 65 10.57 -9.41 -1.91
N ILE A 66 9.51 -9.89 -2.58
CA ILE A 66 9.60 -10.69 -3.80
C ILE A 66 10.36 -9.92 -4.90
N PHE A 67 10.06 -8.64 -5.07
CA PHE A 67 10.79 -7.80 -6.03
C PHE A 67 12.26 -7.57 -5.62
N ALA A 68 12.58 -7.50 -4.32
CA ALA A 68 13.95 -7.33 -3.85
C ALA A 68 14.84 -8.53 -4.12
N ILE A 69 14.31 -9.76 -3.97
CA ILE A 69 15.09 -11.01 -4.11
C ILE A 69 15.01 -11.63 -5.51
N HIS A 70 14.26 -11.05 -6.44
CA HIS A 70 14.16 -11.48 -7.85
C HIS A 70 13.87 -12.98 -8.02
N ILE A 71 12.93 -13.54 -7.26
CA ILE A 71 12.65 -15.00 -7.20
C ILE A 71 12.47 -15.62 -8.60
N MET A 72 11.71 -14.96 -9.47
CA MET A 72 11.40 -15.43 -10.82
C MET A 72 11.45 -14.27 -11.81
N PRO A 73 12.55 -14.09 -12.56
CA PRO A 73 12.73 -12.96 -13.48
C PRO A 73 11.99 -13.18 -14.81
N VAL A 74 10.68 -13.45 -14.73
CA VAL A 74 9.81 -13.67 -15.91
C VAL A 74 8.60 -12.71 -15.87
N TRP A 75 8.23 -12.23 -17.03
CA TRP A 75 7.23 -11.16 -17.16
C TRP A 75 5.85 -11.52 -16.59
N TRP A 76 5.35 -12.74 -16.80
CA TRP A 76 4.03 -13.15 -16.31
C TRP A 76 3.97 -13.22 -14.77
N PHE A 77 5.08 -13.59 -14.12
CA PHE A 77 5.18 -13.56 -12.66
C PHE A 77 5.13 -12.13 -12.14
N ALA A 78 5.82 -11.20 -12.82
CA ALA A 78 5.74 -9.77 -12.49
C ALA A 78 4.30 -9.23 -12.57
N VAL A 79 3.49 -9.69 -13.54
CA VAL A 79 2.06 -9.32 -13.64
C VAL A 79 1.29 -9.77 -12.40
N ILE A 80 1.46 -11.03 -11.96
CA ILE A 80 0.79 -11.56 -10.77
C ILE A 80 1.16 -10.74 -9.53
N VAL A 81 2.45 -10.46 -9.36
CA VAL A 81 2.95 -9.67 -8.22
C VAL A 81 2.41 -8.24 -8.26
N MET A 82 2.31 -7.63 -9.46
CA MET A 82 1.74 -6.30 -9.62
C MET A 82 0.23 -6.25 -9.36
N ILE A 83 -0.52 -7.27 -9.76
CA ILE A 83 -1.95 -7.40 -9.41
C ILE A 83 -2.10 -7.48 -7.89
N THR A 84 -1.28 -8.31 -7.23
CA THR A 84 -1.27 -8.43 -5.77
C THR A 84 -0.95 -7.10 -5.10
N LEU A 85 0.00 -6.33 -5.64
CA LEU A 85 0.31 -4.98 -5.19
C LEU A 85 -0.89 -4.04 -5.33
N GLY A 86 -1.61 -4.10 -6.46
CA GLY A 86 -2.83 -3.32 -6.70
C GLY A 86 -3.94 -3.62 -5.69
N VAL A 87 -4.15 -4.90 -5.37
CA VAL A 87 -5.09 -5.34 -4.32
C VAL A 87 -4.70 -4.75 -2.97
N ALA A 88 -3.44 -4.89 -2.56
CA ALA A 88 -2.93 -4.36 -1.30
C ALA A 88 -3.05 -2.83 -1.22
N PHE A 89 -2.71 -2.16 -2.33
CA PHE A 89 -2.76 -0.70 -2.44
C PHE A 89 -4.19 -0.15 -2.39
N SER A 90 -5.19 -0.94 -2.76
CA SER A 90 -6.61 -0.57 -2.64
C SER A 90 -7.17 -0.89 -1.25
N LEU A 91 -6.73 -1.99 -0.64
CA LEU A 91 -7.25 -2.48 0.63
C LEU A 91 -6.90 -1.55 1.80
N VAL A 92 -5.64 -1.09 1.89
CA VAL A 92 -5.17 -0.24 2.99
C VAL A 92 -5.95 1.07 3.08
N PRO A 93 -6.05 1.92 2.02
CA PRO A 93 -6.77 3.18 2.10
C PRO A 93 -8.27 3.00 2.35
N SER A 94 -8.91 1.97 1.77
CA SER A 94 -10.34 1.71 1.94
C SER A 94 -10.73 1.41 3.39
N ALA A 95 -9.80 0.89 4.19
CA ALA A 95 -9.99 0.67 5.62
C ALA A 95 -9.47 1.84 6.48
N MET A 96 -8.37 2.49 6.07
CA MET A 96 -7.71 3.54 6.84
C MET A 96 -8.56 4.80 6.97
N TRP A 97 -9.07 5.33 5.85
CA TRP A 97 -9.80 6.60 5.87
C TRP A 97 -11.06 6.57 6.73
N PRO A 98 -11.95 5.55 6.64
CA PRO A 98 -13.08 5.45 7.54
C PRO A 98 -12.67 5.21 9.00
N SER A 99 -11.54 4.53 9.25
CA SER A 99 -11.05 4.29 10.60
C SER A 99 -10.65 5.58 11.33
N VAL A 100 -10.13 6.57 10.62
CA VAL A 100 -9.83 7.90 11.19
C VAL A 100 -11.09 8.54 11.77
N ALA A 101 -12.22 8.45 11.06
CA ALA A 101 -13.51 9.00 11.50
C ALA A 101 -14.07 8.30 12.75
N LYS A 102 -13.66 7.08 13.05
CA LYS A 102 -14.03 6.38 14.30
C LYS A 102 -13.20 6.85 15.51
N ILE A 103 -11.98 7.32 15.28
CA ILE A 103 -11.05 7.73 16.35
C ILE A 103 -11.21 9.20 16.70
N ILE A 104 -11.47 10.05 15.70
CA ILE A 104 -11.42 11.50 15.80
C ILE A 104 -12.84 12.08 15.90
N PRO A 105 -13.11 12.98 16.86
CA PRO A 105 -14.40 13.67 16.95
C PRO A 105 -14.72 14.47 15.68
N LEU A 106 -15.99 14.50 15.25
CA LEU A 106 -16.44 15.18 14.04
C LEU A 106 -15.98 16.63 13.95
N LYS A 107 -15.94 17.35 15.08
CA LYS A 107 -15.53 18.77 15.16
C LYS A 107 -14.08 19.00 14.67
N THR A 108 -13.19 18.01 14.83
CA THR A 108 -11.77 18.12 14.51
C THR A 108 -11.36 17.20 13.36
N LEU A 109 -12.30 16.46 12.77
CA LEU A 109 -12.03 15.47 11.74
C LEU A 109 -11.37 16.08 10.49
N GLY A 110 -11.82 17.27 10.06
CA GLY A 110 -11.22 17.98 8.93
C GLY A 110 -9.75 18.34 9.18
N SER A 111 -9.42 18.83 10.38
CA SER A 111 -8.04 19.14 10.77
C SER A 111 -7.19 17.88 10.83
N ALA A 112 -7.73 16.78 11.33
CA ALA A 112 -7.03 15.50 11.37
C ALA A 112 -6.69 14.98 9.96
N TYR A 113 -7.65 15.02 9.04
CA TYR A 113 -7.39 14.67 7.64
C TYR A 113 -6.34 15.58 6.99
N SER A 114 -6.41 16.90 7.25
CA SER A 114 -5.43 17.83 6.71
C SER A 114 -4.00 17.52 7.18
N ILE A 115 -3.82 17.19 8.45
CA ILE A 115 -2.52 16.80 9.01
C ILE A 115 -2.03 15.48 8.38
N ILE A 116 -2.91 14.48 8.26
CA ILE A 116 -2.57 13.20 7.64
C ILE A 116 -2.15 13.41 6.18
N PHE A 117 -2.91 14.18 5.40
CA PHE A 117 -2.56 14.51 4.02
C PHE A 117 -1.27 15.31 3.91
N TYR A 118 -1.01 16.23 4.84
CA TYR A 118 0.24 16.99 4.88
C TYR A 118 1.45 16.06 5.06
N ILE A 119 1.40 15.17 6.06
CA ILE A 119 2.46 14.18 6.32
C ILE A 119 2.62 13.24 5.12
N GLN A 120 1.52 12.76 4.54
CA GLN A 120 1.53 11.91 3.35
C GLN A 120 2.22 12.62 2.16
N ASN A 121 1.94 13.90 1.92
CA ASN A 121 2.55 14.64 0.82
C ASN A 121 4.04 14.88 1.02
N ILE A 122 4.52 15.06 2.26
CA ILE A 122 5.97 15.08 2.55
C ILE A 122 6.59 13.75 2.10
N GLY A 123 6.00 12.61 2.47
CA GLY A 123 6.48 11.31 2.03
C GLY A 123 6.44 11.13 0.51
N LEU A 124 5.35 11.55 -0.13
CA LEU A 124 5.19 11.48 -1.59
C LEU A 124 6.22 12.33 -2.34
N SER A 125 6.72 13.41 -1.73
CA SER A 125 7.74 14.28 -2.30
C SER A 125 9.15 13.77 -2.04
N LEU A 126 9.47 13.39 -0.82
CA LEU A 126 10.83 13.02 -0.41
C LEU A 126 11.22 11.61 -0.83
N VAL A 127 10.30 10.63 -0.70
CA VAL A 127 10.62 9.23 -1.00
C VAL A 127 11.04 9.02 -2.47
N PRO A 128 10.40 9.60 -3.49
CA PRO A 128 10.89 9.47 -4.87
C PRO A 128 12.29 10.02 -5.09
N VAL A 129 12.67 11.10 -4.39
CA VAL A 129 14.03 11.68 -4.48
C VAL A 129 15.05 10.72 -3.87
N LEU A 130 14.74 10.16 -2.69
CA LEU A 130 15.58 9.15 -2.05
C LEU A 130 15.76 7.93 -2.96
N ILE A 131 14.67 7.35 -3.43
CA ILE A 131 14.68 6.16 -4.29
C ILE A 131 15.39 6.45 -5.62
N GLY A 132 15.22 7.64 -6.19
CA GLY A 132 15.94 8.05 -7.41
C GLY A 132 17.46 8.06 -7.22
N LYS A 133 17.95 8.54 -6.08
CA LYS A 133 19.39 8.49 -5.72
C LYS A 133 19.86 7.06 -5.54
N VAL A 134 19.11 6.25 -4.79
CA VAL A 134 19.44 4.84 -4.54
C VAL A 134 19.53 4.06 -5.86
N ASN A 135 18.57 4.24 -6.78
CA ASN A 135 18.58 3.58 -8.09
C ASN A 135 19.75 4.03 -8.98
N GLY A 136 20.34 5.20 -8.73
CA GLY A 136 21.56 5.64 -9.40
C GLY A 136 22.79 4.84 -9.00
N PHE A 137 22.81 4.29 -7.79
CA PHE A 137 23.90 3.45 -7.26
C PHE A 137 23.61 1.95 -7.40
N ASP A 138 22.34 1.56 -7.41
CA ASP A 138 21.88 0.17 -7.52
C ASP A 138 20.91 0.00 -8.70
N PRO A 139 21.45 -0.27 -9.90
CA PRO A 139 20.64 -0.52 -11.10
C PRO A 139 19.76 -1.77 -11.01
N SER A 140 20.04 -2.68 -10.06
CA SER A 140 19.23 -3.89 -9.83
C SER A 140 17.89 -3.61 -9.14
N TYR A 141 17.71 -2.41 -8.58
CA TYR A 141 16.55 -2.01 -7.77
C TYR A 141 16.38 -2.77 -6.46
N THR A 142 17.30 -3.68 -6.10
CA THR A 142 17.24 -4.51 -4.88
C THR A 142 17.13 -3.64 -3.63
N THR A 143 18.01 -2.64 -3.51
CA THR A 143 18.03 -1.73 -2.36
C THR A 143 16.73 -0.93 -2.25
N SER A 144 16.21 -0.43 -3.37
CA SER A 144 14.95 0.33 -3.41
C SER A 144 13.76 -0.53 -3.01
N MET A 145 13.70 -1.77 -3.47
CA MET A 145 12.62 -2.70 -3.10
C MET A 145 12.73 -3.10 -1.63
N SER A 146 13.95 -3.25 -1.11
CA SER A 146 14.18 -3.50 0.32
C SER A 146 13.73 -2.33 1.21
N ILE A 147 13.93 -1.10 0.77
CA ILE A 147 13.40 0.10 1.47
C ILE A 147 11.87 0.09 1.48
N PHE A 148 11.21 -0.22 0.35
CA PHE A 148 9.75 -0.32 0.32
C PHE A 148 9.24 -1.49 1.16
N CYS A 149 9.95 -2.62 1.19
CA CYS A 149 9.64 -3.74 2.09
C CYS A 149 9.73 -3.29 3.56
N ALA A 150 10.77 -2.55 3.95
CA ALA A 150 10.91 -2.01 5.31
C ALA A 150 9.74 -1.07 5.67
N PHE A 151 9.25 -0.24 4.75
CA PHE A 151 8.03 0.55 4.97
C PHE A 151 6.79 -0.35 5.17
N GLY A 152 6.70 -1.46 4.42
CA GLY A 152 5.64 -2.46 4.61
C GLY A 152 5.70 -3.10 5.99
N VAL A 153 6.89 -3.47 6.47
CA VAL A 153 7.10 -4.02 7.82
C VAL A 153 6.73 -3.00 8.89
N ALA A 154 7.13 -1.74 8.72
CA ALA A 154 6.72 -0.67 9.63
C ALA A 154 5.19 -0.51 9.67
N ALA A 155 4.51 -0.59 8.51
CA ALA A 155 3.06 -0.54 8.43
C ALA A 155 2.38 -1.75 9.12
N ILE A 156 2.97 -2.95 9.05
CA ILE A 156 2.52 -4.14 9.80
C ILE A 156 2.58 -3.84 11.31
N ILE A 157 3.71 -3.34 11.80
CA ILE A 157 3.89 -3.02 13.23
C ILE A 157 2.85 -2.00 13.68
N LEU A 158 2.65 -0.93 12.91
CA LEU A 158 1.66 0.11 13.21
C LEU A 158 0.23 -0.44 13.19
N SER A 159 -0.10 -1.35 12.26
CA SER A 159 -1.42 -2.00 12.19
C SER A 159 -1.67 -2.90 13.41
N ILE A 160 -0.65 -3.64 13.86
CA ILE A 160 -0.73 -4.45 15.10
C ILE A 160 -0.94 -3.55 16.32
N LEU A 161 -0.17 -2.46 16.44
CA LEU A 161 -0.33 -1.48 17.50
C LEU A 161 -1.75 -0.89 17.51
N LEU A 162 -2.28 -0.58 16.33
CA LEU A 162 -3.64 -0.07 16.18
C LEU A 162 -4.69 -1.06 16.67
N ILE A 163 -4.54 -2.36 16.36
CA ILE A 163 -5.41 -3.44 16.89
C ILE A 163 -5.34 -3.50 18.41
N ILE A 164 -4.14 -3.41 18.98
CA ILE A 164 -3.95 -3.47 20.45
C ILE A 164 -4.59 -2.25 21.12
N ILE A 165 -4.39 -1.05 20.55
CA ILE A 165 -4.97 0.19 21.07
C ILE A 165 -6.49 0.17 20.97
N ASP A 166 -7.04 -0.31 19.84
CA ASP A 166 -8.48 -0.42 19.65
C ASP A 166 -9.12 -1.31 20.71
N LYS A 167 -8.49 -2.46 21.03
CA LYS A 167 -8.95 -3.35 22.12
C LYS A 167 -8.96 -2.67 23.50
N LYS A 168 -8.02 -1.74 23.76
CA LYS A 168 -7.93 -1.03 25.04
C LYS A 168 -8.87 0.17 25.13
N LYS A 169 -9.05 0.88 24.02
CA LYS A 169 -9.77 2.17 23.98
C LYS A 169 -11.19 2.05 23.42
N HIS A 170 -11.55 0.89 22.86
CA HIS A 170 -12.87 0.61 22.31
C HIS A 170 -13.32 1.64 21.26
N TYR A 171 -12.42 2.01 20.33
CA TYR A 171 -12.75 2.93 19.22
C TYR A 171 -13.70 2.30 18.18
N GLY A 172 -13.88 0.99 18.20
CA GLY A 172 -14.74 0.25 17.28
C GLY A 172 -14.14 0.07 15.88
N LEU A 173 -12.82 0.04 15.76
CA LEU A 173 -12.14 -0.16 14.47
C LEU A 173 -12.41 -1.55 13.88
N GLN A 174 -12.75 -2.51 14.73
CA GLN A 174 -13.08 -3.87 14.31
C GLN A 174 -14.59 -4.09 14.11
N GLU A 175 -15.41 -3.07 14.39
CA GLU A 175 -16.87 -3.17 14.24
C GLU A 175 -17.31 -2.77 12.84
N ALA A 176 -18.36 -3.44 12.34
CA ALA A 176 -19.01 -3.08 11.08
C ALA A 176 -19.71 -1.71 11.19
N ASN A 177 -19.73 -0.94 10.09
CA ASN A 177 -20.47 0.31 10.03
C ASN A 177 -21.97 0.06 9.82
N ILE A 178 -22.31 -0.99 9.07
CA ILE A 178 -23.69 -1.41 8.81
C ILE A 178 -24.04 -2.51 9.80
N LYS A 179 -24.86 -2.19 10.80
CA LYS A 179 -25.46 -3.20 11.68
C LYS A 179 -26.58 -3.91 10.91
N LYS A 180 -26.54 -5.24 10.90
CA LYS A 180 -27.62 -6.07 10.38
C LYS A 180 -28.84 -6.02 11.30
#